data_0b13e8755b96970caae48fc0449d7169
#
_entry.id   0b13e8755b96970caae48fc0449d7169
#
_cell.length_a   1.000
_cell.length_b   1.000
_cell.length_c   1.000
_cell.angle_alpha   90.00
_cell.angle_beta   90.00
_cell.angle_gamma   90.00
#
_symmetry.space_group_name_H-M   'P 1'
#
loop_
_entity.id
_entity.type
_entity.pdbx_description
1 polymer ?
#
loop_
_entity_poly.entity_id
_entity_poly.type
_entity_poly.pdbx_seq_one_letter_code
_entity_poly.pdbx_strand_id
1 'polypeptide(L)' 'MPTVEEIADAMYEMVKAAQGEKKLKPTDLSKAMVEQLGASKADCKLAIRQLVESERCVYTYFGGTYIEIPHKEGAAEH' A
#
# COMPACT_ATOMS: atom_id res chain seq x y z
N MET A 1 -17.65 -8.75 -4.18
CA MET A 1 -16.52 -8.62 -3.26
C MET A 1 -15.27 -8.23 -4.02
N PRO A 2 -14.46 -7.33 -3.47
CA PRO A 2 -13.25 -6.94 -4.18
C PRO A 2 -12.24 -8.10 -4.19
N THR A 3 -11.50 -8.17 -5.29
CA THR A 3 -10.41 -9.13 -5.38
C THR A 3 -9.18 -8.57 -4.70
N VAL A 4 -8.21 -9.46 -4.44
CA VAL A 4 -6.94 -9.00 -3.86
C VAL A 4 -6.29 -7.95 -4.75
N GLU A 5 -6.41 -8.11 -6.06
CA GLU A 5 -5.84 -7.14 -7.00
C GLU A 5 -6.53 -5.79 -6.89
N GLU A 6 -7.84 -5.80 -6.75
CA GLU A 6 -8.57 -4.55 -6.60
C GLU A 6 -8.20 -3.85 -5.30
N ILE A 7 -8.06 -4.64 -4.24
CA ILE A 7 -7.64 -4.09 -2.96
C ILE A 7 -6.24 -3.50 -3.07
N ALA A 8 -5.33 -4.22 -3.72
CA ALA A 8 -3.97 -3.74 -3.88
C ALA A 8 -3.94 -2.44 -4.68
N ASP A 9 -4.73 -2.36 -5.75
CA ASP A 9 -4.78 -1.15 -6.55
C ASP A 9 -5.29 0.03 -5.73
N ALA A 10 -6.32 -0.20 -4.93
CA ALA A 10 -6.88 0.87 -4.09
C ALA A 10 -5.86 1.32 -3.05
N MET A 11 -5.15 0.36 -2.45
CA MET A 11 -4.10 0.70 -1.50
C MET A 11 -2.99 1.50 -2.15
N TYR A 12 -2.60 1.11 -3.35
CA TYR A 12 -1.55 1.80 -4.07
C TYR A 12 -1.95 3.26 -4.31
N GLU A 13 -3.20 3.49 -4.72
CA GLU A 13 -3.67 4.84 -4.95
C GLU A 13 -3.67 5.66 -3.66
N MET A 14 -4.01 5.03 -2.54
CA MET A 14 -3.96 5.72 -1.26
C MET A 14 -2.54 6.14 -0.90
N VAL A 15 -1.61 5.22 -1.08
CA VAL A 15 -0.21 5.53 -0.78
C VAL A 15 0.29 6.63 -1.69
N LYS A 16 -0.08 6.55 -2.96
CA LYS A 16 0.33 7.55 -3.95
C LYS A 16 -0.21 8.92 -3.58
N ALA A 17 -1.46 8.98 -3.15
CA ALA A 17 -2.07 10.25 -2.79
C ALA A 17 -1.44 10.85 -1.53
N ALA A 18 -0.98 10.01 -0.62
CA ALA A 18 -0.37 10.47 0.62
C ALA A 18 1.12 10.73 0.49
N GLN A 19 1.71 10.31 -0.62
CA GLN A 19 3.15 10.43 -0.82
C GLN A 19 3.59 11.89 -0.73
N GLY A 20 4.59 12.13 0.11
CA GLY A 20 5.08 13.48 0.30
C GLY A 20 4.34 14.26 1.36
N GLU A 21 3.20 13.76 1.84
CA GLU A 21 2.42 14.45 2.87
C GLU A 21 2.44 13.70 4.18
N LYS A 22 2.21 12.40 4.13
CA LYS A 22 2.25 11.59 5.34
C LYS A 22 2.58 10.16 4.97
N LYS A 23 3.01 9.42 5.96
CA LYS A 23 3.31 8.01 5.79
C LYS A 23 2.14 7.19 6.29
N LEU A 24 1.80 6.15 5.54
CA LEU A 24 0.68 5.28 5.88
C LEU A 24 1.22 3.95 6.41
N LYS A 25 0.63 3.48 7.49
CA LYS A 25 0.98 2.18 8.04
C LYS A 25 0.19 1.09 7.33
N PRO A 26 0.72 -0.13 7.29
CA PRO A 26 -0.06 -1.23 6.69
C PRO A 26 -1.42 -1.40 7.36
N THR A 27 -1.49 -1.20 8.67
CA THR A 27 -2.77 -1.31 9.37
C THR A 27 -3.74 -0.22 8.93
N ASP A 28 -3.24 0.99 8.64
CA ASP A 28 -4.10 2.07 8.16
C ASP A 28 -4.71 1.71 6.82
N LEU A 29 -3.90 1.14 5.94
CA LEU A 29 -4.40 0.73 4.63
C LEU A 29 -5.42 -0.39 4.75
N SER A 30 -5.13 -1.37 5.60
CA SER A 30 -6.05 -2.49 5.79
C SER A 30 -7.39 -1.99 6.34
N LYS A 31 -7.32 -1.12 7.33
CA LYS A 31 -8.54 -0.61 7.95
C LYS A 31 -9.38 0.16 6.93
N ALA A 32 -8.73 0.98 6.10
CA ALA A 32 -9.44 1.73 5.09
C ALA A 32 -10.11 0.81 4.08
N MET A 33 -9.44 -0.26 3.69
CA MET A 33 -10.01 -1.20 2.73
C MET A 33 -11.19 -1.93 3.32
N VAL A 34 -11.10 -2.32 4.59
CA VAL A 34 -12.22 -2.96 5.26
C VAL A 34 -13.43 -2.03 5.29
N GLU A 35 -13.22 -0.76 5.57
CA GLU A 35 -14.30 0.20 5.67
C GLU A 35 -14.86 0.61 4.33
N GLN A 36 -13.99 0.80 3.35
CA GLN A 36 -14.42 1.34 2.06
C GLN A 36 -14.87 0.26 1.08
N LEU A 37 -14.19 -0.88 1.09
CA LEU A 37 -14.46 -1.93 0.11
C LEU A 37 -15.10 -3.16 0.73
N GLY A 38 -15.18 -3.21 2.05
CA GLY A 38 -15.69 -4.42 2.70
C GLY A 38 -14.71 -5.57 2.60
N ALA A 39 -13.44 -5.29 2.40
CA ALA A 39 -12.43 -6.33 2.26
C ALA A 39 -12.17 -7.01 3.60
N SER A 40 -11.74 -8.27 3.54
CA SER A 40 -11.36 -8.98 4.74
C SER A 40 -9.91 -8.61 5.10
N LYS A 41 -9.58 -8.78 6.38
CA LYS A 41 -8.22 -8.50 6.82
C LYS A 41 -7.22 -9.41 6.13
N ALA A 42 -7.59 -10.66 5.90
CA ALA A 42 -6.72 -11.60 5.23
C ALA A 42 -6.41 -11.15 3.81
N ASP A 43 -7.44 -10.67 3.10
CA ASP A 43 -7.23 -10.17 1.75
C ASP A 43 -6.39 -8.92 1.74
N CYS A 44 -6.54 -8.07 2.75
CA CYS A 44 -5.73 -6.87 2.86
C CYS A 44 -4.26 -7.23 3.02
N LYS A 45 -3.97 -8.23 3.83
CA LYS A 45 -2.59 -8.71 4.00
C LYS A 45 -2.02 -9.21 2.68
N LEU A 46 -2.82 -9.98 1.94
CA LEU A 46 -2.38 -10.48 0.65
C LEU A 46 -2.14 -9.35 -0.34
N ALA A 47 -2.99 -8.34 -0.29
CA ALA A 47 -2.84 -7.19 -1.18
C ALA A 47 -1.55 -6.44 -0.89
N ILE A 48 -1.26 -6.21 0.38
CA ILE A 48 -0.02 -5.54 0.76
C ILE A 48 1.18 -6.35 0.31
N ARG A 49 1.13 -7.65 0.54
CA ARG A 49 2.22 -8.51 0.12
C ARG A 49 2.41 -8.45 -1.39
N GLN A 50 1.32 -8.43 -2.13
CA GLN A 50 1.38 -8.35 -3.58
C GLN A 50 2.04 -7.05 -4.02
N LEU A 51 1.71 -5.93 -3.37
CA LEU A 51 2.31 -4.66 -3.69
C LEU A 51 3.82 -4.67 -3.44
N VAL A 52 4.24 -5.28 -2.34
CA VAL A 52 5.65 -5.33 -2.01
C VAL A 52 6.39 -6.28 -2.93
N GLU A 53 5.81 -7.43 -3.23
CA GLU A 53 6.46 -8.41 -4.10
C GLU A 53 6.58 -7.92 -5.53
N SER A 54 5.62 -7.14 -5.99
CA SER A 54 5.67 -6.57 -7.33
C SER A 54 6.49 -5.29 -7.37
N GLU A 55 7.02 -4.87 -6.23
CA GLU A 55 7.85 -3.68 -6.10
C GLU A 55 7.09 -2.39 -6.38
N ARG A 56 5.78 -2.44 -6.33
CA ARG A 56 4.99 -1.23 -6.43
C ARG A 56 5.05 -0.42 -5.14
N CYS A 57 5.24 -1.11 -4.01
CA CYS A 57 5.39 -0.47 -2.71
C CYS A 57 6.52 -1.14 -1.95
N VAL A 58 7.05 -0.45 -0.95
CA VAL A 58 8.10 -0.99 -0.10
C VAL A 58 7.77 -0.68 1.34
N TYR A 59 8.29 -1.51 2.24
CA TYR A 59 8.22 -1.24 3.66
C TYR A 59 9.31 -0.24 4.02
N THR A 60 8.94 0.75 4.80
CA THR A 60 9.89 1.72 5.31
C THR A 60 9.84 1.68 6.82
N TYR A 61 11.01 1.64 7.43
CA TYR A 61 11.11 1.57 8.89
C TYR A 61 11.68 2.88 9.41
N PHE A 62 10.85 3.63 10.08
CA PHE A 62 11.24 4.94 10.54
C PHE A 62 10.46 5.25 11.81
N GLY A 63 10.86 4.62 12.90
CA GLY A 63 10.12 4.70 14.15
C GLY A 63 8.88 3.82 14.12
N GLY A 64 8.71 3.02 13.07
CA GLY A 64 7.59 2.13 12.90
C GLY A 64 7.62 1.62 11.48
N THR A 65 6.66 0.78 11.14
CA THR A 65 6.58 0.22 9.79
C THR A 65 5.59 1.04 8.97
N TYR A 66 6.02 1.46 7.80
CA TYR A 66 5.18 2.26 6.90
C TYR A 66 5.25 1.67 5.51
N ILE A 67 4.25 2.00 4.69
CA ILE A 67 4.20 1.59 3.29
C ILE A 67 4.41 2.82 2.43
N GLU A 68 5.35 2.73 1.49
CA GLU A 68 5.66 3.85 0.61
C GLU A 68 5.90 3.34 -0.80
N ILE A 69 5.77 4.24 -1.76
CA ILE A 69 6.12 3.94 -3.14
C ILE A 69 7.61 4.19 -3.29
N PRO A 70 8.37 3.22 -3.82
CA PRO A 70 9.81 3.40 -3.94
C PRO A 70 10.15 4.49 -4.93
N HIS A 71 11.24 5.19 -4.64
CA HIS A 71 11.69 6.29 -5.49
C HIS A 71 12.61 5.84 -6.61
N LYS A 72 12.92 4.56 -6.65
CA LYS A 72 13.89 4.12 -7.63
C LYS A 72 13.46 4.38 -9.06
N GLU A 73 12.17 4.45 -9.27
CA GLU A 73 11.69 4.74 -10.61
C GLU A 73 11.99 6.16 -11.02
N GLY A 74 11.80 7.08 -10.10
CA GLY A 74 12.16 8.45 -10.38
C GLY A 74 13.64 8.57 -10.68
N ALA A 75 14.45 7.86 -9.91
CA ALA A 75 15.89 7.87 -10.14
C ALA A 75 16.24 7.22 -11.46
N ALA A 76 15.53 6.16 -11.80
CA ALA A 76 15.85 5.42 -13.01
C ALA A 76 15.49 6.17 -14.28
N GLU A 77 14.65 7.16 -14.17
CA GLU A 77 14.23 7.90 -15.34
C GLU A 77 15.27 8.87 -15.84
N HIS A 78 16.32 9.02 -15.12
CA HIS A 78 17.35 9.98 -15.51
C HIS A 78 18.62 9.31 -15.94
#